data_479de0654363e09d30684bb668c78ea3
#
_entry.id   479de0654363e09d30684bb668c78ea3
#
_cell.length_a   1.000
_cell.length_b   1.000
_cell.length_c   1.000
_cell.angle_alpha   90.00
_cell.angle_beta   90.00
_cell.angle_gamma   90.00
#
_symmetry.space_group_name_H-M   'P 1'
#
loop_
_entity.id
_entity.type
_entity.pdbx_description
1 polymer ?
#
loop_
_entity_poly.entity_id
_entity_poly.type
_entity_poly.pdbx_seq_one_letter_code
_entity_poly.pdbx_strand_id
1 'polypeptide(L)'
;VKKSSVLLISLLLLASPLVLTLPWKDWMQYAGEVRNAFAQFGAWSPVAFVLVTALGTAFGLPRLVFCLVAGWLFGFEAGFAWSQLGSLLGAYALFILARHTRPETLLEKYPKLRALSAPVGSGWFSVLIVRQLPLAGLYNDILLAWSPVSHRDFWIGSFIGFLPLGVTASLIGAGAIQADLGQMAAYLAEATAVFLVLSVMIKWVVKRKSRWINTDLA
;
A
#
# COMPACT_ATOMS: atom_id res chain seq x y z
N VAL A 1 23.44 -0.23 18.90
CA VAL A 1 22.55 -0.89 17.92
C VAL A 1 21.25 -1.21 18.65
N LYS A 2 20.13 -0.55 18.28
CA LYS A 2 18.83 -0.76 18.94
C LYS A 2 18.41 -2.22 18.78
N LYS A 3 17.97 -2.87 19.85
CA LYS A 3 17.47 -4.27 19.85
C LYS A 3 16.45 -4.56 18.72
N SER A 4 15.69 -3.53 18.30
CA SER A 4 14.77 -3.61 17.18
C SER A 4 15.42 -3.78 15.81
N SER A 5 16.63 -3.27 15.58
CA SER A 5 17.36 -3.44 14.32
C SER A 5 17.93 -4.85 14.19
N VAL A 6 18.39 -5.44 15.29
CA VAL A 6 18.87 -6.82 15.33
C VAL A 6 17.72 -7.79 15.10
N LEU A 7 16.56 -7.54 15.71
CA LEU A 7 15.34 -8.32 15.51
C LEU A 7 14.85 -8.26 14.04
N LEU A 8 14.89 -7.11 13.41
CA LEU A 8 14.52 -6.96 11.99
C LEU A 8 15.49 -7.70 11.06
N ILE A 9 16.79 -7.60 11.32
CA ILE A 9 17.82 -8.29 10.53
C ILE A 9 17.69 -9.81 10.73
N SER A 10 17.49 -10.29 11.98
CA SER A 10 17.29 -11.71 12.24
C SER A 10 15.99 -12.25 11.63
N LEU A 11 14.91 -11.45 11.60
CA LEU A 11 13.66 -11.82 10.94
C LEU A 11 13.83 -11.91 9.41
N LEU A 12 14.57 -10.98 8.81
CA LEU A 12 14.90 -11.00 7.39
C LEU A 12 15.80 -12.20 7.02
N LEU A 13 16.78 -12.51 7.87
CA LEU A 13 17.65 -13.68 7.67
C LEU A 13 16.91 -15.01 7.86
N LEU A 14 15.94 -15.07 8.77
CA LEU A 14 15.07 -16.25 8.96
C LEU A 14 14.02 -16.39 7.85
N ALA A 15 13.59 -15.29 7.24
CA ALA A 15 12.66 -15.31 6.11
C ALA A 15 13.34 -15.75 4.80
N SER A 16 14.64 -15.54 4.65
CA SER A 16 15.36 -15.86 3.41
C SER A 16 15.33 -17.34 3.00
N PRO A 17 15.53 -18.33 3.89
CA PRO A 17 15.40 -19.75 3.51
C PRO A 17 13.94 -20.12 3.20
N LEU A 18 12.96 -19.51 3.87
CA LEU A 18 11.54 -19.73 3.59
C LEU A 18 11.17 -19.30 2.18
N VAL A 19 11.74 -18.20 1.69
CA VAL A 19 11.57 -17.72 0.31
C VAL A 19 12.15 -18.72 -0.70
N LEU A 20 13.26 -19.37 -0.38
CA LEU A 20 13.89 -20.36 -1.26
C LEU A 20 13.12 -21.71 -1.32
N THR A 21 12.30 -22.01 -0.32
CA THR A 21 11.49 -23.25 -0.29
C THR A 21 10.13 -23.09 -0.96
N LEU A 22 9.78 -21.88 -1.40
CA LEU A 22 8.54 -21.64 -2.13
C LEU A 22 8.55 -22.38 -3.48
N PRO A 23 7.44 -22.95 -3.92
CA PRO A 23 7.34 -23.67 -5.20
C PRO A 23 7.33 -22.71 -6.39
N TRP A 24 8.47 -22.08 -6.67
CA TRP A 24 8.63 -21.06 -7.73
C TRP A 24 8.21 -21.54 -9.10
N LYS A 25 8.38 -22.85 -9.39
CA LYS A 25 7.96 -23.45 -10.67
C LYS A 25 6.46 -23.39 -10.86
N ASP A 26 5.69 -23.74 -9.82
CA ASP A 26 4.25 -23.70 -9.86
C ASP A 26 3.74 -22.25 -9.98
N TRP A 27 4.39 -21.34 -9.24
CA TRP A 27 4.08 -19.91 -9.33
C TRP A 27 4.36 -19.31 -10.71
N MET A 28 5.43 -19.73 -11.40
CA MET A 28 5.72 -19.29 -12.76
C MET A 28 4.68 -19.80 -13.75
N GLN A 29 4.15 -21.01 -13.56
CA GLN A 29 3.07 -21.56 -14.37
C GLN A 29 1.79 -20.75 -14.18
N TYR A 30 1.36 -20.51 -12.93
CA TYR A 30 0.20 -19.66 -12.62
C TYR A 30 0.39 -18.22 -13.13
N ALA A 31 1.59 -17.69 -13.07
CA ALA A 31 1.89 -16.40 -13.62
C ALA A 31 1.64 -16.36 -15.15
N GLY A 32 2.06 -17.41 -15.87
CA GLY A 32 1.76 -17.54 -17.29
C GLY A 32 0.26 -17.54 -17.60
N GLU A 33 -0.52 -18.27 -16.80
CA GLU A 33 -1.99 -18.33 -16.94
C GLU A 33 -2.63 -16.96 -16.68
N VAL A 34 -2.23 -16.27 -15.62
CA VAL A 34 -2.71 -14.91 -15.32
C VAL A 34 -2.37 -13.95 -16.44
N ARG A 35 -1.16 -13.99 -16.98
CA ARG A 35 -0.75 -13.15 -18.12
C ARG A 35 -1.60 -13.42 -19.35
N ASN A 36 -1.83 -14.69 -19.66
CA ASN A 36 -2.66 -15.10 -20.81
C ASN A 36 -4.12 -14.68 -20.62
N ALA A 37 -4.67 -14.82 -19.40
CA ALA A 37 -6.00 -14.35 -19.07
C ALA A 37 -6.16 -12.83 -19.30
N PHE A 38 -5.19 -12.03 -18.82
CA PHE A 38 -5.21 -10.59 -19.08
C PHE A 38 -4.96 -10.24 -20.55
N ALA A 39 -4.12 -10.99 -21.26
CA ALA A 39 -3.88 -10.78 -22.70
C ALA A 39 -5.17 -10.97 -23.55
N GLN A 40 -6.09 -11.84 -23.13
CA GLN A 40 -7.38 -12.04 -23.83
C GLN A 40 -8.26 -10.78 -23.82
N PHE A 41 -8.11 -9.90 -22.82
CA PHE A 41 -8.84 -8.63 -22.78
C PHE A 41 -8.26 -7.58 -23.75
N GLY A 42 -7.12 -7.84 -24.40
CA GLY A 42 -6.48 -6.90 -25.33
C GLY A 42 -6.34 -5.49 -24.74
N ALA A 43 -6.86 -4.48 -25.43
CA ALA A 43 -6.84 -3.09 -25.00
C ALA A 43 -7.61 -2.81 -23.67
N TRP A 44 -8.51 -3.69 -23.28
CA TRP A 44 -9.28 -3.61 -22.03
C TRP A 44 -8.57 -4.20 -20.81
N SER A 45 -7.42 -4.83 -21.02
CA SER A 45 -6.62 -5.45 -19.95
C SER A 45 -6.33 -4.48 -18.76
N PRO A 46 -5.94 -3.22 -18.97
CA PRO A 46 -5.75 -2.29 -17.86
C PRO A 46 -7.04 -2.01 -17.08
N VAL A 47 -8.16 -1.87 -17.77
CA VAL A 47 -9.47 -1.61 -17.13
C VAL A 47 -9.88 -2.79 -16.27
N ALA A 48 -9.77 -4.02 -16.82
CA ALA A 48 -10.03 -5.25 -16.07
C ALA A 48 -9.15 -5.36 -14.83
N PHE A 49 -7.87 -5.04 -14.97
CA PHE A 49 -6.92 -5.02 -13.84
C PHE A 49 -7.30 -4.00 -12.76
N VAL A 50 -7.65 -2.78 -13.16
CA VAL A 50 -8.11 -1.73 -12.22
C VAL A 50 -9.34 -2.20 -11.45
N LEU A 51 -10.31 -2.82 -12.11
CA LEU A 51 -11.52 -3.35 -11.46
C LEU A 51 -11.19 -4.48 -10.47
N VAL A 52 -10.36 -5.44 -10.87
CA VAL A 52 -9.91 -6.55 -9.99
C VAL A 52 -9.16 -5.99 -8.78
N THR A 53 -8.27 -5.03 -9.00
CA THR A 53 -7.52 -4.38 -7.92
C THR A 53 -8.44 -3.60 -6.99
N ALA A 54 -9.41 -2.87 -7.52
CA ALA A 54 -10.36 -2.11 -6.73
C ALA A 54 -11.24 -3.03 -5.87
N LEU A 55 -11.77 -4.09 -6.44
CA LEU A 55 -12.53 -5.09 -5.69
C LEU A 55 -11.66 -5.77 -4.64
N GLY A 56 -10.49 -6.27 -5.02
CA GLY A 56 -9.59 -6.95 -4.09
C GLY A 56 -9.19 -6.08 -2.90
N THR A 57 -8.82 -4.81 -3.14
CA THR A 57 -8.49 -3.86 -2.07
C THR A 57 -9.70 -3.51 -1.20
N ALA A 58 -10.89 -3.37 -1.78
CA ALA A 58 -12.12 -3.15 -1.02
C ALA A 58 -12.46 -4.34 -0.09
N PHE A 59 -12.15 -5.56 -0.51
CA PHE A 59 -12.27 -6.76 0.34
C PHE A 59 -11.09 -6.99 1.29
N GLY A 60 -10.11 -6.09 1.32
CA GLY A 60 -9.00 -6.14 2.27
C GLY A 60 -7.81 -6.99 1.81
N LEU A 61 -7.75 -7.39 0.55
CA LEU A 61 -6.59 -8.08 0.02
C LEU A 61 -5.36 -7.17 0.04
N PRO A 62 -4.16 -7.72 0.28
CA PRO A 62 -2.94 -6.92 0.37
C PRO A 62 -2.63 -6.20 -0.94
N ARG A 63 -2.64 -4.87 -0.91
CA ARG A 63 -2.33 -4.01 -2.05
C ARG A 63 -0.97 -4.33 -2.70
N LEU A 64 0.01 -4.76 -1.88
CA LEU A 64 1.35 -5.14 -2.34
C LEU A 64 1.30 -6.15 -3.49
N VAL A 65 0.42 -7.14 -3.39
CA VAL A 65 0.28 -8.19 -4.41
C VAL A 65 -0.15 -7.59 -5.76
N PHE A 66 -1.13 -6.68 -5.73
CA PHE A 66 -1.59 -6.02 -6.97
C PHE A 66 -0.51 -5.14 -7.60
N CYS A 67 0.29 -4.43 -6.79
CA CYS A 67 1.39 -3.61 -7.30
C CYS A 67 2.48 -4.48 -7.95
N LEU A 68 2.83 -5.62 -7.34
CA LEU A 68 3.78 -6.59 -7.90
C LEU A 68 3.26 -7.16 -9.22
N VAL A 69 2.01 -7.65 -9.24
CA VAL A 69 1.39 -8.24 -10.43
C VAL A 69 1.25 -7.20 -11.54
N ALA A 70 0.88 -5.96 -11.20
CA ALA A 70 0.79 -4.88 -12.18
C ALA A 70 2.13 -4.55 -12.84
N GLY A 71 3.19 -4.43 -12.02
CA GLY A 71 4.54 -4.22 -12.54
C GLY A 71 4.99 -5.34 -13.45
N TRP A 72 4.67 -6.58 -13.07
CA TRP A 72 4.96 -7.76 -13.87
C TRP A 72 4.14 -7.83 -15.18
N LEU A 73 2.85 -7.46 -15.17
CA LEU A 73 1.99 -7.52 -16.36
C LEU A 73 2.24 -6.38 -17.35
N PHE A 74 2.39 -5.16 -16.85
CA PHE A 74 2.36 -3.93 -17.65
C PHE A 74 3.68 -3.15 -17.64
N GLY A 75 4.71 -3.66 -16.95
CA GLY A 75 5.94 -2.90 -16.68
C GLY A 75 5.77 -1.88 -15.57
N PHE A 76 6.85 -1.15 -15.23
CA PHE A 76 6.87 -0.27 -14.07
C PHE A 76 5.85 0.88 -14.18
N GLU A 77 5.94 1.70 -15.22
CA GLU A 77 5.16 2.95 -15.34
C GLU A 77 3.66 2.69 -15.37
N ALA A 78 3.23 1.86 -16.35
CA ALA A 78 1.84 1.52 -16.51
C ALA A 78 1.32 0.67 -15.33
N GLY A 79 2.11 -0.29 -14.87
CA GLY A 79 1.75 -1.12 -13.71
C GLY A 79 1.55 -0.32 -12.43
N PHE A 80 2.46 0.63 -12.16
CA PHE A 80 2.30 1.56 -11.05
C PHE A 80 1.02 2.40 -11.19
N ALA A 81 0.79 3.00 -12.37
CA ALA A 81 -0.38 3.85 -12.59
C ALA A 81 -1.71 3.08 -12.39
N TRP A 82 -1.84 1.90 -12.99
CA TRP A 82 -3.05 1.10 -12.89
C TRP A 82 -3.28 0.51 -11.49
N SER A 83 -2.22 0.02 -10.83
CA SER A 83 -2.33 -0.47 -9.46
C SER A 83 -2.64 0.63 -8.45
N GLN A 84 -2.07 1.82 -8.65
CA GLN A 84 -2.36 3.00 -7.84
C GLN A 84 -3.82 3.42 -7.98
N LEU A 85 -4.32 3.51 -9.23
CA LEU A 85 -5.71 3.86 -9.51
C LEU A 85 -6.68 2.84 -8.92
N GLY A 86 -6.49 1.56 -9.19
CA GLY A 86 -7.34 0.49 -8.66
C GLY A 86 -7.36 0.45 -7.14
N SER A 87 -6.19 0.56 -6.50
CA SER A 87 -6.08 0.59 -5.04
C SER A 87 -6.78 1.80 -4.41
N LEU A 88 -6.68 2.98 -5.04
CA LEU A 88 -7.36 4.18 -4.56
C LEU A 88 -8.87 4.05 -4.68
N LEU A 89 -9.36 3.53 -5.81
CA LEU A 89 -10.80 3.30 -6.02
C LEU A 89 -11.35 2.31 -5.02
N GLY A 90 -10.67 1.18 -4.79
CA GLY A 90 -11.08 0.17 -3.83
C GLY A 90 -11.08 0.67 -2.39
N ALA A 91 -10.01 1.36 -1.98
CA ALA A 91 -9.92 1.97 -0.67
C ALA A 91 -11.00 3.05 -0.45
N TYR A 92 -11.30 3.84 -1.49
CA TYR A 92 -12.35 4.85 -1.42
C TYR A 92 -13.75 4.24 -1.37
N ALA A 93 -14.01 3.18 -2.12
CA ALA A 93 -15.27 2.45 -2.06
C ALA A 93 -15.53 1.91 -0.64
N LEU A 94 -14.51 1.29 -0.02
CA LEU A 94 -14.59 0.83 1.36
C LEU A 94 -14.77 1.98 2.35
N PHE A 95 -14.05 3.10 2.16
CA PHE A 95 -14.19 4.30 2.97
C PHE A 95 -15.63 4.85 2.94
N ILE A 96 -16.24 4.95 1.76
CA ILE A 96 -17.64 5.39 1.64
C ILE A 96 -18.57 4.40 2.34
N LEU A 97 -18.43 3.11 2.06
CA LEU A 97 -19.28 2.07 2.64
C LEU A 97 -19.19 2.09 4.18
N ALA A 98 -17.98 2.12 4.72
CA ALA A 98 -17.76 2.16 6.16
C ALA A 98 -18.28 3.46 6.79
N ARG A 99 -18.24 4.59 6.06
CA ARG A 99 -18.78 5.87 6.54
C ARG A 99 -20.30 5.86 6.65
N HIS A 100 -21.01 5.22 5.70
CA HIS A 100 -22.46 5.10 5.73
C HIS A 100 -22.93 4.08 6.77
N THR A 101 -22.11 3.07 7.03
CA THR A 101 -22.43 2.01 8.02
C THR A 101 -21.90 2.32 9.42
N ARG A 102 -21.48 3.58 9.70
CA ARG A 102 -20.94 4.01 10.99
C ARG A 102 -21.92 3.63 12.13
N PRO A 103 -21.65 2.54 12.86
CA PRO A 103 -22.53 2.16 13.93
C PRO A 103 -22.10 2.92 15.18
N GLU A 104 -22.85 3.96 15.52
CA GLU A 104 -22.67 4.70 16.78
C GLU A 104 -22.66 3.75 17.97
N THR A 105 -23.53 2.73 17.93
CA THR A 105 -23.60 1.63 18.89
C THR A 105 -22.30 0.82 19.04
N LEU A 106 -21.52 0.64 17.96
CA LEU A 106 -20.23 -0.06 18.02
C LEU A 106 -19.14 0.80 18.65
N LEU A 107 -19.12 2.09 18.38
CA LEU A 107 -18.17 3.03 18.99
C LEU A 107 -18.43 3.22 20.49
N GLU A 108 -19.71 3.14 20.93
CA GLU A 108 -20.10 3.15 22.34
C GLU A 108 -19.72 1.83 23.02
N LYS A 109 -19.97 0.70 22.35
CA LYS A 109 -19.68 -0.64 22.89
C LYS A 109 -18.18 -0.94 22.98
N TYR A 110 -17.38 -0.34 22.09
CA TYR A 110 -15.92 -0.55 22.02
C TYR A 110 -15.14 0.76 22.16
N PRO A 111 -14.94 1.29 23.38
CA PRO A 111 -14.27 2.57 23.62
C PRO A 111 -12.84 2.60 23.08
N LYS A 112 -12.18 1.43 22.93
CA LYS A 112 -10.86 1.33 22.30
C LYS A 112 -10.88 1.71 20.81
N LEU A 113 -11.94 1.40 20.06
CA LEU A 113 -12.08 1.82 18.67
C LEU A 113 -12.30 3.33 18.57
N ARG A 114 -13.07 3.90 19.47
CA ARG A 114 -13.24 5.36 19.58
C ARG A 114 -11.92 6.06 19.93
N ALA A 115 -11.13 5.48 20.84
CA ALA A 115 -9.83 6.00 21.20
C ALA A 115 -8.81 5.92 20.05
N LEU A 116 -8.92 4.96 19.13
CA LEU A 116 -8.09 4.86 17.93
C LEU A 116 -8.53 5.84 16.83
N SER A 117 -9.82 6.18 16.74
CA SER A 117 -10.31 7.13 15.73
C SER A 117 -10.19 8.60 16.20
N ALA A 118 -10.21 8.86 17.51
CA ALA A 118 -10.14 10.21 18.09
C ALA A 118 -8.82 10.97 17.79
N PRO A 119 -7.63 10.33 17.80
CA PRO A 119 -6.39 11.03 17.47
C PRO A 119 -6.19 11.26 15.97
N VAL A 120 -7.05 10.69 15.11
CA VAL A 120 -6.99 10.96 13.67
C VAL A 120 -7.59 12.34 13.43
N GLY A 121 -6.73 13.36 13.34
CA GLY A 121 -7.15 14.74 13.05
C GLY A 121 -7.78 14.87 11.66
N SER A 122 -8.37 16.03 11.39
CA SER A 122 -8.83 16.43 10.07
C SER A 122 -7.62 16.72 9.14
N GLY A 123 -7.81 16.50 7.85
CA GLY A 123 -6.84 16.87 6.81
C GLY A 123 -6.05 15.70 6.24
N TRP A 124 -5.52 15.92 5.03
CA TRP A 124 -4.80 14.91 4.23
C TRP A 124 -3.55 14.34 4.93
N PHE A 125 -2.93 15.12 5.81
CA PHE A 125 -1.74 14.70 6.55
C PHE A 125 -2.06 13.62 7.59
N SER A 126 -3.22 13.68 8.23
CA SER A 126 -3.68 12.63 9.15
C SER A 126 -3.91 11.31 8.42
N VAL A 127 -4.47 11.39 7.19
CA VAL A 127 -4.59 10.22 6.30
C VAL A 127 -3.22 9.63 5.98
N LEU A 128 -2.26 10.48 5.63
CA LEU A 128 -0.89 10.06 5.35
C LEU A 128 -0.26 9.29 6.52
N ILE A 129 -0.42 9.81 7.75
CA ILE A 129 0.09 9.14 8.96
C ILE A 129 -0.57 7.77 9.15
N VAL A 130 -1.89 7.69 9.03
CA VAL A 130 -2.63 6.41 9.17
C VAL A 130 -2.17 5.40 8.13
N ARG A 131 -1.90 5.83 6.89
CA ARG A 131 -1.37 4.96 5.82
C ARG A 131 0.02 4.39 6.11
N GLN A 132 0.80 5.03 6.98
CA GLN A 132 2.12 4.53 7.39
C GLN A 132 2.05 3.61 8.62
N LEU A 133 0.88 3.45 9.24
CA LEU A 133 0.72 2.49 10.33
C LEU A 133 0.78 1.06 9.79
N PRO A 134 1.40 0.13 10.53
CA PRO A 134 1.50 -1.28 10.14
C PRO A 134 0.16 -2.02 10.38
N LEU A 135 -0.92 -1.47 9.86
CA LEU A 135 -2.26 -2.05 9.90
C LEU A 135 -2.64 -2.55 8.51
N ALA A 136 -3.45 -3.59 8.45
CA ALA A 136 -4.01 -4.03 7.18
C ALA A 136 -4.87 -2.92 6.56
N GLY A 137 -4.81 -2.77 5.23
CA GLY A 137 -5.46 -1.67 4.49
C GLY A 137 -6.94 -1.48 4.85
N LEU A 138 -7.67 -2.58 5.01
CA LEU A 138 -9.08 -2.58 5.43
C LEU A 138 -9.30 -1.82 6.74
N TYR A 139 -8.48 -2.07 7.76
CA TYR A 139 -8.60 -1.38 9.05
C TYR A 139 -8.25 0.10 8.93
N ASN A 140 -7.26 0.46 8.11
CA ASN A 140 -6.92 1.85 7.83
C ASN A 140 -8.09 2.59 7.18
N ASP A 141 -8.76 1.97 6.20
CA ASP A 141 -9.88 2.58 5.49
C ASP A 141 -11.10 2.78 6.40
N ILE A 142 -11.42 1.79 7.25
CA ILE A 142 -12.50 1.90 8.23
C ILE A 142 -12.17 2.98 9.28
N LEU A 143 -10.94 3.02 9.80
CA LEU A 143 -10.50 4.02 10.76
C LEU A 143 -10.64 5.44 10.20
N LEU A 144 -10.21 5.64 8.94
CA LEU A 144 -10.34 6.92 8.25
C LEU A 144 -11.81 7.28 7.97
N ALA A 145 -12.65 6.29 7.65
CA ALA A 145 -14.08 6.51 7.42
C ALA A 145 -14.81 7.01 8.68
N TRP A 146 -14.40 6.55 9.85
CA TRP A 146 -14.99 6.93 11.14
C TRP A 146 -14.38 8.18 11.77
N SER A 147 -13.34 8.73 11.12
CA SER A 147 -12.67 9.97 11.52
C SER A 147 -13.26 11.21 10.81
N PRO A 148 -12.96 12.45 11.27
CA PRO A 148 -13.45 13.68 10.64
C PRO A 148 -12.67 14.05 9.35
N VAL A 149 -12.18 13.05 8.60
CA VAL A 149 -11.44 13.22 7.35
C VAL A 149 -12.42 13.53 6.21
N SER A 150 -12.16 14.57 5.43
CA SER A 150 -12.95 14.88 4.23
C SER A 150 -12.62 13.92 3.08
N HIS A 151 -13.53 13.84 2.09
CA HIS A 151 -13.30 13.04 0.88
C HIS A 151 -12.03 13.48 0.13
N ARG A 152 -11.80 14.80 0.05
CA ARG A 152 -10.58 15.37 -0.60
C ARG A 152 -9.32 14.98 0.15
N ASP A 153 -9.34 15.08 1.47
CA ASP A 153 -8.18 14.71 2.31
C ASP A 153 -7.86 13.22 2.20
N PHE A 154 -8.90 12.37 2.13
CA PHE A 154 -8.72 10.94 1.90
C PHE A 154 -7.99 10.66 0.58
N TRP A 155 -8.42 11.29 -0.52
CA TRP A 155 -7.80 11.11 -1.83
C TRP A 155 -6.34 11.56 -1.85
N ILE A 156 -6.08 12.79 -1.41
CA ILE A 156 -4.72 13.36 -1.40
C ILE A 156 -3.79 12.56 -0.48
N GLY A 157 -4.22 12.32 0.75
CA GLY A 157 -3.40 11.60 1.73
C GLY A 157 -3.17 10.14 1.37
N SER A 158 -4.18 9.46 0.78
CA SER A 158 -4.03 8.08 0.31
C SER A 158 -3.16 8.00 -0.94
N PHE A 159 -3.31 8.92 -1.90
CA PHE A 159 -2.47 8.97 -3.08
C PHE A 159 -0.98 9.07 -2.70
N ILE A 160 -0.64 10.05 -1.86
CA ILE A 160 0.74 10.26 -1.40
C ILE A 160 1.20 9.10 -0.50
N GLY A 161 0.35 8.64 0.41
CA GLY A 161 0.67 7.56 1.34
C GLY A 161 0.92 6.20 0.66
N PHE A 162 0.34 6.01 -0.51
CA PHE A 162 0.52 4.80 -1.31
C PHE A 162 1.78 4.83 -2.19
N LEU A 163 2.39 5.99 -2.44
CA LEU A 163 3.55 6.12 -3.33
C LEU A 163 4.72 5.21 -2.94
N PRO A 164 5.24 5.21 -1.69
CA PRO A 164 6.46 4.47 -1.39
C PRO A 164 6.34 2.98 -1.71
N LEU A 165 5.29 2.36 -1.21
CA LEU A 165 5.05 0.94 -1.40
C LEU A 165 4.65 0.61 -2.84
N GLY A 166 3.84 1.47 -3.48
CA GLY A 166 3.39 1.28 -4.84
C GLY A 166 4.53 1.30 -5.85
N VAL A 167 5.39 2.32 -5.76
CA VAL A 167 6.57 2.45 -6.64
C VAL A 167 7.51 1.28 -6.44
N THR A 168 7.88 0.98 -5.18
CA THR A 168 8.80 -0.12 -4.85
C THR A 168 8.28 -1.47 -5.34
N ALA A 169 7.02 -1.79 -5.07
CA ALA A 169 6.43 -3.07 -5.46
C ALA A 169 6.28 -3.20 -6.98
N SER A 170 5.87 -2.13 -7.68
CA SER A 170 5.76 -2.16 -9.14
C SER A 170 7.13 -2.27 -9.82
N LEU A 171 8.19 -1.66 -9.27
CA LEU A 171 9.56 -1.84 -9.75
C LEU A 171 10.02 -3.29 -9.58
N ILE A 172 9.78 -3.90 -8.42
CA ILE A 172 10.11 -5.31 -8.17
C ILE A 172 9.35 -6.21 -9.14
N GLY A 173 8.05 -5.96 -9.33
CA GLY A 173 7.23 -6.72 -10.28
C GLY A 173 7.73 -6.58 -11.72
N ALA A 174 8.11 -5.39 -12.16
CA ALA A 174 8.68 -5.15 -13.49
C ALA A 174 10.05 -5.83 -13.65
N GLY A 175 10.90 -5.81 -12.62
CA GLY A 175 12.19 -6.49 -12.61
C GLY A 175 12.07 -8.00 -12.73
N ALA A 176 10.99 -8.59 -12.25
CA ALA A 176 10.75 -10.04 -12.36
C ALA A 176 10.54 -10.53 -13.81
N ILE A 177 10.26 -9.62 -14.77
CA ILE A 177 10.16 -9.96 -16.20
C ILE A 177 11.54 -10.11 -16.83
N GLN A 178 12.54 -9.44 -16.28
CA GLN A 178 13.89 -9.41 -16.82
C GLN A 178 14.59 -10.73 -16.51
N ALA A 179 14.93 -11.47 -17.56
CA ALA A 179 15.65 -12.74 -17.41
C ALA A 179 17.13 -12.54 -16.99
N ASP A 180 17.63 -11.31 -17.06
CA ASP A 180 19.00 -10.96 -16.68
C ASP A 180 19.08 -10.58 -15.19
N LEU A 181 19.90 -11.35 -14.45
CA LEU A 181 20.17 -11.12 -13.03
C LEU A 181 20.71 -9.69 -12.74
N GLY A 182 21.47 -9.12 -13.67
CA GLY A 182 22.01 -7.76 -13.53
C GLY A 182 20.92 -6.71 -13.53
N GLN A 183 19.97 -6.79 -14.45
CA GLN A 183 18.84 -5.87 -14.53
C GLN A 183 17.89 -6.05 -13.34
N MET A 184 17.63 -7.29 -12.92
CA MET A 184 16.81 -7.55 -11.73
C MET A 184 17.45 -6.96 -10.48
N ALA A 185 18.77 -7.09 -10.31
CA ALA A 185 19.48 -6.47 -9.21
C ALA A 185 19.42 -4.93 -9.26
N ALA A 186 19.48 -4.32 -10.44
CA ALA A 186 19.34 -2.88 -10.63
C ALA A 186 17.93 -2.41 -10.20
N TYR A 187 16.85 -3.07 -10.65
CA TYR A 187 15.49 -2.74 -10.22
C TYR A 187 15.27 -2.87 -8.72
N LEU A 188 15.85 -3.91 -8.09
CA LEU A 188 15.80 -4.07 -6.64
C LEU A 188 16.56 -2.96 -5.90
N ALA A 189 17.72 -2.55 -6.42
CA ALA A 189 18.49 -1.44 -5.86
C ALA A 189 17.73 -0.10 -5.99
N GLU A 190 17.17 0.18 -7.17
CA GLU A 190 16.33 1.35 -7.40
C GLU A 190 15.09 1.35 -6.50
N ALA A 191 14.38 0.24 -6.40
CA ALA A 191 13.22 0.10 -5.52
C ALA A 191 13.59 0.38 -4.05
N THR A 192 14.73 -0.14 -3.60
CA THR A 192 15.23 0.08 -2.25
C THR A 192 15.60 1.55 -2.02
N ALA A 193 16.30 2.17 -2.97
CA ALA A 193 16.69 3.57 -2.91
C ALA A 193 15.45 4.49 -2.86
N VAL A 194 14.48 4.27 -3.75
CA VAL A 194 13.23 5.02 -3.80
C VAL A 194 12.46 4.85 -2.49
N PHE A 195 12.33 3.63 -1.97
CA PHE A 195 11.66 3.37 -0.69
C PHE A 195 12.32 4.13 0.47
N LEU A 196 13.65 4.10 0.55
CA LEU A 196 14.39 4.81 1.58
C LEU A 196 14.21 6.33 1.48
N VAL A 197 14.36 6.90 0.28
CA VAL A 197 14.18 8.33 0.04
C VAL A 197 12.76 8.78 0.41
N LEU A 198 11.74 8.10 -0.08
CA LEU A 198 10.34 8.44 0.21
C LEU A 198 10.02 8.27 1.71
N SER A 199 10.53 7.22 2.36
CA SER A 199 10.36 6.99 3.79
C SER A 199 11.02 8.09 4.64
N VAL A 200 12.21 8.54 4.25
CA VAL A 200 12.91 9.64 4.92
C VAL A 200 12.17 10.96 4.71
N MET A 201 11.73 11.24 3.48
CA MET A 201 10.94 12.44 3.16
C MET A 201 9.66 12.50 3.99
N ILE A 202 8.90 11.41 4.06
CA ILE A 202 7.67 11.33 4.85
C ILE A 202 7.98 11.57 6.34
N LYS A 203 8.99 10.89 6.89
CA LYS A 203 9.41 11.11 8.29
C LYS A 203 9.82 12.55 8.54
N TRP A 204 10.52 13.19 7.62
CA TRP A 204 10.95 14.58 7.75
C TRP A 204 9.75 15.54 7.72
N VAL A 205 8.80 15.36 6.79
CA VAL A 205 7.57 16.14 6.70
C VAL A 205 6.73 15.98 7.98
N VAL A 206 6.55 14.74 8.46
CA VAL A 206 5.84 14.45 9.71
C VAL A 206 6.51 15.15 10.89
N LYS A 207 7.83 15.03 11.03
CA LYS A 207 8.59 15.66 12.13
C LYS A 207 8.54 17.19 12.07
N ARG A 208 8.59 17.78 10.88
CA ARG A 208 8.50 19.22 10.69
C ARG A 208 7.14 19.75 11.14
N LYS A 209 6.05 19.07 10.73
CA LYS A 209 4.69 19.49 11.07
C LYS A 209 4.37 19.30 12.56
N SER A 210 4.86 18.23 13.21
CA SER A 210 4.65 18.03 14.65
C SER A 210 5.33 19.09 15.52
N ARG A 211 6.42 19.70 15.06
CA ARG A 211 7.06 20.84 15.75
C ARG A 211 6.20 22.09 15.73
N TRP A 212 5.51 22.37 14.62
CA TRP A 212 4.61 23.54 14.50
C TRP A 212 3.41 23.44 15.44
N ILE A 213 2.83 22.24 15.58
CA ILE A 213 1.68 22.02 16.47
C ILE A 213 2.05 22.25 17.95
N ASN A 214 3.27 21.90 18.35
CA ASN A 214 3.73 22.08 19.74
C ASN A 214 4.16 23.52 20.06
N THR A 215 4.47 24.35 19.05
CA THR A 215 4.77 25.78 19.24
C THR A 215 3.53 26.66 19.36
N ASP A 216 2.38 26.21 18.82
CA ASP A 216 1.12 26.95 18.93
C ASP A 216 0.34 26.64 20.24
N LEU A 217 0.83 25.69 21.05
CA LEU A 217 0.25 25.30 22.34
C LEU A 217 1.09 25.74 23.56
N ALA A 218 2.21 26.40 23.33
CA ALA A 218 3.08 26.97 24.38
C ALA A 218 2.98 28.49 24.41
#